data_21209945208466d0c3027c03b226f9b4
#
_entry.id   21209945208466d0c3027c03b226f9b4
#
_cell.length_a   1.000
_cell.length_b   1.000
_cell.length_c   1.000
_cell.angle_alpha   90.00
_cell.angle_beta   90.00
_cell.angle_gamma   90.00
#
_symmetry.space_group_name_H-M   'P 1'
#
loop_
_entity.id
_entity.type
_entity.pdbx_description
1 polymer ?
#
loop_
_entity_poly.entity_id
_entity_poly.type
_entity_poly.pdbx_seq_one_letter_code
_entity_poly.pdbx_strand_id
1 'polypeptide(L)'
;NIYYFSKLNADDKFNEIIGYNLNSDLNKEKFQSKDRFNEFIEPRLSGKEVSIKDNITIIKDGKFTSCKSTNEKEGCPYWNLNANLVTHDKENKKITYKNATLDLNNIPILYTPYFSHPDPSVKREAGFLAPSFASLSSDIGSIIKIPYFYPISQSADFTVSPVYYFKQNPLLLGEYREKYKNGDLSIEGSFT
;
A
#
# COMPACT_ATOMS: atom_id res chain seq x y z
N ASN A 1 -8.64 -13.84 -0.88
CA ASN A 1 -7.17 -13.95 -0.82
C ASN A 1 -6.77 -15.42 -0.91
N ILE A 2 -5.78 -15.74 -1.72
CA ILE A 2 -5.21 -17.09 -1.86
C ILE A 2 -3.76 -17.01 -1.40
N TYR A 3 -3.35 -17.98 -0.57
CA TYR A 3 -2.01 -18.03 0.00
C TYR A 3 -1.34 -19.35 -0.40
N TYR A 4 -0.13 -19.29 -0.92
CA TYR A 4 0.68 -20.41 -1.31
C TYR A 4 1.93 -20.46 -0.42
N PHE A 5 2.28 -21.65 0.06
CA PHE A 5 3.46 -21.89 0.87
C PHE A 5 4.26 -23.07 0.27
N SER A 6 5.58 -23.03 0.34
CA SER A 6 6.41 -24.19 -0.02
C SER A 6 6.39 -25.25 1.07
N LYS A 7 6.25 -24.82 2.34
CA LYS A 7 6.15 -25.69 3.51
C LYS A 7 5.29 -25.01 4.56
N LEU A 8 4.42 -25.78 5.22
CA LEU A 8 3.58 -25.32 6.31
C LEU A 8 3.72 -26.28 7.49
N ASN A 9 3.96 -25.74 8.68
CA ASN A 9 3.93 -26.45 9.93
C ASN A 9 2.85 -25.81 10.81
N ALA A 10 2.04 -26.62 11.46
CA ALA A 10 1.04 -26.15 12.41
C ALA A 10 1.06 -27.01 13.66
N ASP A 11 0.70 -26.46 14.79
CA ASP A 11 0.43 -27.25 15.99
C ASP A 11 -0.92 -28.00 15.85
N ASP A 12 -1.15 -29.02 16.70
CA ASP A 12 -2.33 -29.88 16.64
C ASP A 12 -3.67 -29.13 16.75
N LYS A 13 -3.65 -27.90 17.28
CA LYS A 13 -4.83 -27.07 17.46
C LYS A 13 -4.89 -25.87 16.51
N PHE A 14 -3.93 -25.76 15.59
CA PHE A 14 -3.79 -24.61 14.68
C PHE A 14 -3.70 -23.24 15.37
N ASN A 15 -3.22 -23.19 16.64
CA ASN A 15 -2.99 -21.94 17.35
C ASN A 15 -1.74 -21.22 16.86
N GLU A 16 -0.76 -21.99 16.40
CA GLU A 16 0.46 -21.46 15.80
C GLU A 16 0.71 -22.14 14.45
N ILE A 17 0.91 -21.33 13.43
CA ILE A 17 1.19 -21.78 12.06
C ILE A 17 2.48 -21.10 11.61
N ILE A 18 3.42 -21.89 11.13
CA ILE A 18 4.67 -21.39 10.53
C ILE A 18 4.70 -21.84 9.07
N GLY A 19 4.75 -20.87 8.17
CA GLY A 19 4.84 -21.09 6.72
C GLY A 19 6.15 -20.55 6.15
N TYR A 20 6.62 -21.17 5.09
CA TYR A 20 7.84 -20.75 4.38
C TYR A 20 7.52 -20.42 2.94
N ASN A 21 8.23 -19.41 2.40
CA ASN A 21 8.08 -18.92 1.03
C ASN A 21 6.62 -18.61 0.68
N LEU A 22 6.04 -17.72 1.48
CA LEU A 22 4.71 -17.18 1.22
C LEU A 22 4.67 -16.48 -0.13
N ASN A 23 3.68 -16.81 -0.95
CA ASN A 23 3.17 -15.99 -2.04
C ASN A 23 1.67 -15.88 -1.91
N SER A 24 1.13 -14.69 -2.07
CA SER A 24 -0.32 -14.48 -1.96
C SER A 24 -0.82 -13.50 -3.01
N ASP A 25 -1.98 -13.82 -3.56
CA ASP A 25 -2.79 -12.89 -4.36
C ASP A 25 -3.89 -12.34 -3.46
N LEU A 26 -3.87 -11.03 -3.25
CA LEU A 26 -4.85 -10.35 -2.41
C LEU A 26 -6.08 -9.96 -3.24
N ASN A 27 -7.25 -9.89 -2.59
CA ASN A 27 -8.49 -9.59 -3.30
C ASN A 27 -8.47 -8.17 -3.87
N LYS A 28 -8.58 -8.07 -5.21
CA LYS A 28 -8.58 -6.83 -5.97
C LYS A 28 -9.67 -5.84 -5.54
N GLU A 29 -10.85 -6.33 -5.16
CA GLU A 29 -12.01 -5.49 -4.79
C GLU A 29 -11.74 -4.60 -3.57
N LYS A 30 -10.87 -5.03 -2.65
CA LYS A 30 -10.51 -4.24 -1.47
C LYS A 30 -9.55 -3.08 -1.76
N PHE A 31 -8.91 -3.09 -2.92
CA PHE A 31 -7.91 -2.12 -3.35
C PHE A 31 -8.37 -1.26 -4.52
N GLN A 32 -9.63 -1.37 -4.94
CA GLN A 32 -10.18 -0.52 -5.99
C GLN A 32 -10.21 0.95 -5.52
N SER A 33 -9.29 1.72 -6.04
CA SER A 33 -9.31 3.18 -6.00
C SER A 33 -9.98 3.68 -7.29
N LYS A 34 -10.80 4.74 -7.19
CA LYS A 34 -11.38 5.44 -8.35
C LYS A 34 -10.37 6.34 -9.08
N ASP A 35 -9.12 6.36 -8.66
CA ASP A 35 -8.08 7.15 -9.31
C ASP A 35 -7.73 6.57 -10.68
N ARG A 36 -7.72 7.43 -11.70
CA ARG A 36 -7.35 7.08 -13.10
C ARG A 36 -5.98 6.43 -13.26
N PHE A 37 -5.12 6.51 -12.23
CA PHE A 37 -3.79 5.92 -12.20
C PHE A 37 -3.77 4.45 -11.77
N ASN A 38 -4.91 3.88 -11.34
CA ASN A 38 -4.99 2.54 -10.74
C ASN A 38 -5.78 1.52 -11.58
N GLU A 39 -5.78 1.63 -12.89
CA GLU A 39 -6.53 0.71 -13.77
C GLU A 39 -6.06 -0.77 -13.67
N PHE A 40 -4.87 -1.03 -13.12
CA PHE A 40 -4.29 -2.38 -13.11
C PHE A 40 -3.67 -2.73 -11.74
N ILE A 41 -4.53 -2.89 -10.71
CA ILE A 41 -4.07 -3.27 -9.38
C ILE A 41 -4.18 -4.79 -9.22
N GLU A 42 -3.05 -5.45 -8.98
CA GLU A 42 -2.95 -6.85 -8.56
C GLU A 42 -2.10 -6.94 -7.28
N PRO A 43 -2.70 -6.66 -6.12
CA PRO A 43 -1.96 -6.62 -4.87
C PRO A 43 -1.46 -8.03 -4.52
N ARG A 44 -0.16 -8.14 -4.29
CA ARG A 44 0.55 -9.36 -3.94
C ARG A 44 1.43 -9.14 -2.73
N LEU A 45 1.47 -10.14 -1.87
CA LEU A 45 2.33 -10.17 -0.71
C LEU A 45 3.15 -11.46 -0.75
N SER A 46 4.45 -11.35 -0.54
CA SER A 46 5.33 -12.49 -0.41
C SER A 46 6.23 -12.33 0.82
N GLY A 47 6.81 -13.42 1.29
CA GLY A 47 7.73 -13.41 2.43
C GLY A 47 8.43 -14.74 2.59
N LYS A 48 9.62 -14.75 3.19
CA LYS A 48 10.41 -15.98 3.39
C LYS A 48 9.84 -16.87 4.47
N GLU A 49 9.41 -16.27 5.57
CA GLU A 49 8.85 -17.00 6.72
C GLU A 49 7.63 -16.21 7.23
N VAL A 50 6.58 -16.95 7.54
CA VAL A 50 5.35 -16.39 8.11
C VAL A 50 5.04 -17.17 9.38
N SER A 51 4.83 -16.46 10.47
CA SER A 51 4.32 -16.99 11.72
C SER A 51 2.96 -16.37 11.99
N ILE A 52 1.97 -17.23 12.22
CA ILE A 52 0.61 -16.82 12.60
C ILE A 52 0.37 -17.40 13.99
N LYS A 53 0.13 -16.53 14.94
CA LYS A 53 -0.22 -16.92 16.31
C LYS A 53 -1.30 -15.98 16.82
N ASP A 54 -2.40 -16.53 17.29
CA ASP A 54 -3.57 -15.79 17.74
C ASP A 54 -4.02 -14.78 16.66
N ASN A 55 -4.06 -13.51 17.00
CA ASN A 55 -4.45 -12.41 16.09
C ASN A 55 -3.26 -11.71 15.42
N ILE A 56 -2.03 -12.23 15.60
CA ILE A 56 -0.81 -11.62 15.07
C ILE A 56 -0.24 -12.48 13.96
N THR A 57 0.01 -11.85 12.82
CA THR A 57 0.77 -12.46 11.71
C THR A 57 2.08 -11.70 11.55
N ILE A 58 3.19 -12.43 11.60
CA ILE A 58 4.53 -11.88 11.41
C ILE A 58 5.10 -12.46 10.11
N ILE A 59 5.60 -11.60 9.24
CA ILE A 59 6.22 -11.98 7.97
C ILE A 59 7.66 -11.45 7.98
N LYS A 60 8.63 -12.35 7.84
CA LYS A 60 10.04 -11.99 7.66
C LYS A 60 10.37 -11.84 6.18
N ASP A 61 11.20 -10.87 5.86
CA ASP A 61 11.57 -10.50 4.49
C ASP A 61 10.33 -10.36 3.60
N GLY A 62 9.38 -9.55 4.10
CA GLY A 62 8.11 -9.29 3.43
C GLY A 62 8.29 -8.36 2.25
N LYS A 63 7.59 -8.66 1.15
CA LYS A 63 7.54 -7.83 -0.06
C LYS A 63 6.09 -7.65 -0.49
N PHE A 64 5.66 -6.42 -0.61
CA PHE A 64 4.34 -6.05 -1.08
C PHE A 64 4.44 -5.27 -2.39
N THR A 65 3.55 -5.53 -3.34
CA THR A 65 3.34 -4.72 -4.53
C THR A 65 1.88 -4.78 -4.96
N SER A 66 1.40 -3.74 -5.62
CA SER A 66 0.09 -3.75 -6.29
C SER A 66 0.20 -3.74 -7.82
N CYS A 67 1.40 -3.83 -8.37
CA CYS A 67 1.62 -3.86 -9.81
C CYS A 67 1.32 -5.22 -10.43
N LYS A 68 0.74 -5.21 -11.62
CA LYS A 68 0.46 -6.43 -12.40
C LYS A 68 1.73 -7.18 -12.79
N SER A 69 1.69 -8.51 -12.73
CA SER A 69 2.83 -9.39 -13.06
C SER A 69 2.95 -9.69 -14.55
N THR A 70 2.76 -8.73 -15.43
CA THR A 70 2.99 -8.99 -16.85
C THR A 70 4.39 -8.58 -17.25
N ASN A 71 5.10 -9.50 -17.91
CA ASN A 71 6.42 -9.31 -18.52
C ASN A 71 6.41 -8.30 -19.66
N GLU A 72 5.40 -7.47 -19.81
CA GLU A 72 5.20 -6.68 -21.01
C GLU A 72 5.12 -5.19 -20.72
N LYS A 73 5.96 -4.54 -21.33
CA LYS A 73 6.31 -3.21 -21.82
C LYS A 73 5.34 -2.04 -21.64
N GLU A 74 4.18 -2.19 -21.04
CA GLU A 74 3.22 -1.09 -20.90
C GLU A 74 2.67 -0.97 -19.49
N GLY A 75 3.06 0.09 -18.79
CA GLY A 75 2.19 0.84 -17.94
C GLY A 75 2.46 0.94 -16.47
N CYS A 76 2.92 -0.04 -15.74
CA CYS A 76 3.17 0.14 -14.31
C CYS A 76 4.68 0.09 -14.04
N PRO A 77 5.30 1.17 -13.59
CA PRO A 77 6.64 1.05 -13.06
C PRO A 77 6.61 0.06 -11.91
N TYR A 78 7.42 -0.98 -12.02
CA TYR A 78 7.48 -2.04 -11.04
C TYR A 78 7.97 -1.47 -9.69
N TRP A 79 7.08 -1.37 -8.72
CA TRP A 79 7.40 -0.91 -7.40
C TRP A 79 7.14 -1.98 -6.34
N ASN A 80 7.94 -1.97 -5.30
CA ASN A 80 7.79 -2.85 -4.16
C ASN A 80 7.99 -2.08 -2.85
N LEU A 81 7.25 -2.45 -1.85
CA LEU A 81 7.57 -2.17 -0.46
C LEU A 81 8.19 -3.43 0.13
N ASN A 82 9.49 -3.40 0.42
CA ASN A 82 10.19 -4.47 1.09
C ASN A 82 10.36 -4.13 2.56
N ALA A 83 10.31 -5.12 3.44
CA ALA A 83 10.58 -4.92 4.86
C ALA A 83 11.17 -6.17 5.49
N ASN A 84 12.14 -5.99 6.40
CA ASN A 84 12.71 -7.12 7.14
C ASN A 84 11.66 -7.82 7.98
N LEU A 85 10.72 -7.05 8.54
CA LEU A 85 9.62 -7.59 9.34
C LEU A 85 8.33 -6.82 9.04
N VAL A 86 7.29 -7.57 8.71
CA VAL A 86 5.91 -7.07 8.62
C VAL A 86 5.10 -7.73 9.72
N THR A 87 4.43 -6.94 10.53
CA THR A 87 3.52 -7.41 11.59
C THR A 87 2.11 -6.94 11.29
N HIS A 88 1.20 -7.87 11.11
CA HIS A 88 -0.23 -7.59 10.98
C HIS A 88 -0.94 -7.97 12.28
N ASP A 89 -1.34 -6.97 13.02
CA ASP A 89 -2.14 -7.08 14.23
C ASP A 89 -3.61 -6.92 13.87
N LYS A 90 -4.33 -8.04 13.87
CA LYS A 90 -5.75 -8.09 13.50
C LYS A 90 -6.66 -7.53 14.58
N GLU A 91 -6.23 -7.56 15.84
CA GLU A 91 -6.98 -7.03 16.98
C GLU A 91 -6.98 -5.50 16.94
N ASN A 92 -5.79 -4.91 16.85
CA ASN A 92 -5.60 -3.47 16.72
C ASN A 92 -5.79 -2.96 15.28
N LYS A 93 -6.08 -3.85 14.33
CA LYS A 93 -6.29 -3.54 12.90
C LYS A 93 -5.19 -2.69 12.30
N LYS A 94 -3.95 -3.07 12.57
CA LYS A 94 -2.76 -2.31 12.20
C LYS A 94 -1.72 -3.19 11.51
N ILE A 95 -1.10 -2.65 10.47
CA ILE A 95 0.04 -3.28 9.81
C ILE A 95 1.27 -2.41 10.05
N THR A 96 2.35 -3.04 10.52
CA THR A 96 3.59 -2.39 10.87
C THR A 96 4.75 -2.99 10.08
N TYR A 97 5.65 -2.13 9.62
CA TYR A 97 6.85 -2.51 8.86
C TYR A 97 8.08 -2.02 9.59
N LYS A 98 9.09 -2.88 9.70
CA LYS A 98 10.41 -2.51 10.23
C LYS A 98 11.46 -2.63 9.14
N ASN A 99 12.37 -1.63 9.09
CA ASN A 99 13.40 -1.52 8.07
C ASN A 99 12.82 -1.69 6.67
N ALA A 100 11.91 -0.80 6.30
CA ALA A 100 11.22 -0.87 5.03
C ALA A 100 11.90 0.01 3.97
N THR A 101 11.94 -0.50 2.73
CA THR A 101 12.37 0.25 1.54
C THR A 101 11.24 0.27 0.53
N LEU A 102 11.02 1.42 -0.06
CA LEU A 102 10.22 1.56 -1.27
C LEU A 102 11.17 1.52 -2.46
N ASP A 103 11.04 0.48 -3.26
CA ASP A 103 11.87 0.29 -4.44
C ASP A 103 11.07 0.60 -5.71
N LEU A 104 11.70 1.23 -6.67
CA LEU A 104 11.21 1.44 -8.03
C LEU A 104 12.17 0.78 -9.03
N ASN A 105 11.69 -0.15 -9.82
CA ASN A 105 12.52 -0.97 -10.73
C ASN A 105 13.72 -1.61 -10.01
N ASN A 106 13.50 -2.13 -8.80
CA ASN A 106 14.51 -2.71 -7.91
C ASN A 106 15.59 -1.72 -7.41
N ILE A 107 15.37 -0.41 -7.55
CA ILE A 107 16.23 0.63 -6.98
C ILE A 107 15.52 1.18 -5.74
N PRO A 108 16.14 1.10 -4.54
CA PRO A 108 15.56 1.67 -3.34
C PRO A 108 15.58 3.20 -3.43
N ILE A 109 14.39 3.81 -3.39
CA ILE A 109 14.20 5.27 -3.49
C ILE A 109 13.84 5.92 -2.17
N LEU A 110 13.34 5.12 -1.21
CA LEU A 110 13.00 5.59 0.12
C LEU A 110 13.27 4.48 1.14
N TYR A 111 13.84 4.84 2.28
CA TYR A 111 14.01 3.97 3.44
C TYR A 111 13.32 4.55 4.66
N THR A 112 12.69 3.68 5.45
CA THR A 112 12.16 4.01 6.77
C THR A 112 12.46 2.90 7.78
N PRO A 113 13.00 3.23 8.97
CA PRO A 113 13.23 2.23 10.02
C PRO A 113 11.92 1.68 10.59
N TYR A 114 10.86 2.48 10.54
CA TYR A 114 9.53 2.12 11.03
C TYR A 114 8.45 2.82 10.22
N PHE A 115 7.45 2.05 9.80
CA PHE A 115 6.27 2.55 9.12
C PHE A 115 5.05 1.75 9.57
N SER A 116 3.90 2.38 9.69
CA SER A 116 2.66 1.66 9.96
C SER A 116 1.47 2.33 9.30
N HIS A 117 0.48 1.52 8.97
CA HIS A 117 -0.80 1.98 8.45
C HIS A 117 -1.94 1.09 8.98
N PRO A 118 -3.18 1.58 8.94
CA PRO A 118 -4.36 0.78 9.27
C PRO A 118 -4.51 -0.43 8.34
N ASP A 119 -5.07 -1.51 8.85
CA ASP A 119 -5.50 -2.64 8.04
C ASP A 119 -6.53 -2.18 7.00
N PRO A 120 -6.51 -2.67 5.75
CA PRO A 120 -7.48 -2.32 4.71
C PRO A 120 -8.96 -2.59 5.06
N SER A 121 -9.24 -3.37 6.11
CA SER A 121 -10.60 -3.58 6.62
C SER A 121 -11.15 -2.37 7.39
N VAL A 122 -10.27 -1.45 7.81
CA VAL A 122 -10.68 -0.22 8.52
C VAL A 122 -11.15 0.81 7.50
N LYS A 123 -12.39 1.25 7.63
CA LYS A 123 -13.02 2.07 6.58
C LYS A 123 -12.64 3.55 6.61
N ARG A 124 -12.25 4.11 7.73
CA ARG A 124 -12.00 5.57 7.84
C ARG A 124 -11.01 5.85 8.96
N GLU A 125 -9.75 5.52 8.74
CA GLU A 125 -8.68 5.81 9.69
C GLU A 125 -7.57 6.60 9.00
N ALA A 126 -6.93 7.49 9.74
CA ALA A 126 -5.84 8.30 9.24
C ALA A 126 -4.64 7.41 8.86
N GLY A 127 -4.06 7.66 7.69
CA GLY A 127 -2.90 6.91 7.24
C GLY A 127 -2.51 7.14 5.79
N PHE A 128 -1.35 6.61 5.44
CA PHE A 128 -0.91 6.62 4.06
C PHE A 128 -1.76 5.68 3.21
N LEU A 129 -2.19 6.18 2.07
CA LEU A 129 -2.81 5.38 1.03
C LEU A 129 -1.73 4.76 0.13
N ALA A 130 -2.13 3.80 -0.69
CA ALA A 130 -1.22 3.19 -1.64
C ALA A 130 -0.57 4.25 -2.54
N PRO A 131 0.77 4.25 -2.67
CA PRO A 131 1.43 5.16 -3.58
C PRO A 131 1.06 4.84 -5.02
N SER A 132 1.00 5.87 -5.85
CA SER A 132 0.81 5.74 -7.28
C SER A 132 2.03 6.24 -8.05
N PHE A 133 2.31 5.57 -9.16
CA PHE A 133 3.46 5.82 -10.01
C PHE A 133 2.98 5.98 -11.45
N ALA A 134 3.53 6.95 -12.14
CA ALA A 134 3.32 7.10 -13.57
C ALA A 134 4.64 7.48 -14.26
N SER A 135 4.81 7.00 -15.49
CA SER A 135 5.85 7.50 -16.38
C SER A 135 5.18 8.40 -17.41
N LEU A 136 5.55 9.67 -17.40
CA LEU A 136 5.05 10.65 -18.34
C LEU A 136 6.05 10.93 -19.45
N SER A 137 5.81 11.99 -20.20
CA SER A 137 6.67 12.45 -21.32
C SER A 137 8.13 12.66 -20.88
N SER A 138 9.00 12.78 -21.87
CA SER A 138 10.44 13.07 -21.69
C SER A 138 10.71 14.33 -20.87
N ASP A 139 9.79 15.29 -20.85
CA ASP A 139 9.96 16.59 -20.21
C ASP A 139 9.57 16.58 -18.73
N ILE A 140 8.62 15.75 -18.33
CA ILE A 140 8.12 15.65 -16.95
C ILE A 140 8.80 14.50 -16.20
N GLY A 141 9.14 13.42 -16.90
CA GLY A 141 9.75 12.24 -16.33
C GLY A 141 8.76 11.34 -15.60
N SER A 142 9.27 10.57 -14.66
CA SER A 142 8.44 9.72 -13.79
C SER A 142 7.87 10.53 -12.63
N ILE A 143 6.74 10.06 -12.11
CA ILE A 143 6.01 10.70 -11.01
C ILE A 143 5.79 9.68 -9.91
N ILE A 144 5.93 10.14 -8.67
CA ILE A 144 5.52 9.42 -7.46
C ILE A 144 4.54 10.30 -6.70
N LYS A 145 3.33 9.77 -6.43
CA LYS A 145 2.32 10.40 -5.56
C LYS A 145 2.13 9.52 -4.33
N ILE A 146 2.25 10.09 -3.13
CA ILE A 146 2.12 9.38 -1.86
C ILE A 146 1.00 10.05 -1.04
N PRO A 147 -0.27 9.64 -1.18
CA PRO A 147 -1.36 10.29 -0.49
C PRO A 147 -1.40 9.93 0.99
N TYR A 148 -1.76 10.90 1.82
CA TYR A 148 -2.08 10.71 3.24
C TYR A 148 -3.54 11.13 3.47
N PHE A 149 -4.34 10.20 3.95
CA PHE A 149 -5.75 10.39 4.27
C PHE A 149 -5.93 10.77 5.73
N TYR A 150 -6.77 11.76 5.99
CA TYR A 150 -7.13 12.20 7.33
C TYR A 150 -8.66 12.34 7.46
N PRO A 151 -9.34 11.46 8.20
CA PRO A 151 -10.77 11.59 8.49
C PRO A 151 -10.99 12.68 9.53
N ILE A 152 -11.72 13.74 9.17
CA ILE A 152 -12.08 14.83 10.08
C ILE A 152 -13.32 14.44 10.90
N SER A 153 -14.29 13.81 10.25
CA SER A 153 -15.54 13.34 10.86
C SER A 153 -16.07 12.10 10.12
N GLN A 154 -17.24 11.61 10.49
CA GLN A 154 -17.90 10.52 9.75
C GLN A 154 -18.30 10.93 8.31
N SER A 155 -18.51 12.22 8.08
CA SER A 155 -18.93 12.74 6.78
C SER A 155 -17.86 13.59 6.06
N ALA A 156 -16.78 13.99 6.75
CA ALA A 156 -15.75 14.86 6.18
C ALA A 156 -14.35 14.23 6.30
N ASP A 157 -13.54 14.43 5.27
CA ASP A 157 -12.15 13.99 5.21
C ASP A 157 -11.28 14.98 4.42
N PHE A 158 -9.97 14.84 4.64
CA PHE A 158 -8.95 15.59 3.95
C PHE A 158 -7.86 14.63 3.46
N THR A 159 -7.41 14.81 2.24
CA THR A 159 -6.30 14.05 1.67
C THR A 159 -5.20 15.01 1.24
N VAL A 160 -3.99 14.80 1.74
CA VAL A 160 -2.78 15.50 1.26
C VAL A 160 -1.99 14.55 0.41
N SER A 161 -1.60 14.99 -0.77
CA SER A 161 -0.87 14.15 -1.72
C SER A 161 0.37 14.88 -2.23
N PRO A 162 1.54 14.69 -1.61
CA PRO A 162 2.79 15.10 -2.23
C PRO A 162 3.03 14.32 -3.52
N VAL A 163 3.36 15.04 -4.58
CA VAL A 163 3.67 14.52 -5.90
C VAL A 163 5.09 14.94 -6.25
N TYR A 164 5.95 13.96 -6.43
CA TYR A 164 7.34 14.17 -6.81
C TYR A 164 7.51 13.87 -8.29
N TYR A 165 8.00 14.85 -9.01
CA TYR A 165 8.41 14.75 -10.40
C TYR A 165 9.92 14.58 -10.47
N PHE A 166 10.42 13.64 -11.28
CA PHE A 166 11.87 13.44 -11.39
C PHE A 166 12.58 14.53 -12.16
N LYS A 167 11.85 15.33 -12.94
CA LYS A 167 12.40 16.41 -13.79
C LYS A 167 11.76 17.78 -13.55
N GLN A 168 10.84 17.90 -12.61
CA GLN A 168 10.12 19.14 -12.32
C GLN A 168 10.05 19.38 -10.80
N ASN A 169 9.57 20.57 -10.42
CA ASN A 169 9.35 20.88 -9.02
C ASN A 169 8.26 19.97 -8.41
N PRO A 170 8.39 19.65 -7.12
CA PRO A 170 7.36 18.88 -6.44
C PRO A 170 6.05 19.68 -6.34
N LEU A 171 4.92 18.97 -6.35
CA LEU A 171 3.58 19.52 -6.22
C LEU A 171 2.92 18.94 -4.96
N LEU A 172 2.28 19.78 -4.17
CA LEU A 172 1.44 19.35 -3.07
C LEU A 172 -0.02 19.50 -3.48
N LEU A 173 -0.76 18.39 -3.49
CA LEU A 173 -2.21 18.40 -3.72
C LEU A 173 -2.93 18.28 -2.39
N GLY A 174 -4.00 19.04 -2.22
CA GLY A 174 -4.94 18.94 -1.11
C GLY A 174 -6.36 18.72 -1.64
N GLU A 175 -7.08 17.78 -1.05
CA GLU A 175 -8.48 17.50 -1.36
C GLU A 175 -9.26 17.45 -0.04
N TYR A 176 -10.27 18.31 0.10
CA TYR A 176 -11.25 18.26 1.16
C TYR A 176 -12.56 17.73 0.59
N ARG A 177 -13.18 16.77 1.28
CA ARG A 177 -14.48 16.20 0.90
C ARG A 177 -15.41 16.19 2.10
N GLU A 178 -16.64 16.57 1.86
CA GLU A 178 -17.69 16.48 2.87
C GLU A 178 -19.01 16.03 2.24
N LYS A 179 -19.65 15.07 2.90
CA LYS A 179 -20.93 14.53 2.49
C LYS A 179 -22.06 15.09 3.33
N TYR A 180 -23.01 15.72 2.68
CA TYR A 180 -24.24 16.22 3.26
C TYR A 180 -25.42 15.30 2.95
N LYS A 181 -26.55 15.57 3.59
CA LYS A 181 -27.79 14.82 3.37
C LYS A 181 -28.27 14.87 1.92
N ASN A 182 -28.07 16.00 1.24
CA ASN A 182 -28.59 16.30 -0.09
C ASN A 182 -27.51 16.61 -1.14
N GLY A 183 -26.24 16.32 -0.84
CA GLY A 183 -25.16 16.59 -1.79
C GLY A 183 -23.78 16.31 -1.22
N ASP A 184 -22.79 16.37 -2.08
CA ASP A 184 -21.39 16.19 -1.74
C ASP A 184 -20.60 17.46 -2.10
N LEU A 185 -19.71 17.88 -1.22
CA LEU A 185 -18.74 18.96 -1.45
C LEU A 185 -17.35 18.36 -1.66
N SER A 186 -16.67 18.77 -2.73
CA SER A 186 -15.24 18.49 -2.91
C SER A 186 -14.53 19.81 -3.25
N ILE A 187 -13.45 20.09 -2.51
CA ILE A 187 -12.59 21.26 -2.74
C ILE A 187 -11.18 20.72 -2.95
N GLU A 188 -10.60 21.03 -4.09
CA GLU A 188 -9.26 20.64 -4.46
C GLU A 188 -8.37 21.87 -4.61
N GLY A 189 -7.11 21.75 -4.20
CA GLY A 189 -6.10 22.79 -4.33
C GLY A 189 -4.73 22.23 -4.55
N SER A 190 -3.85 23.03 -5.12
CA SER A 190 -2.46 22.65 -5.34
C SER A 190 -1.50 23.79 -5.00
N PHE A 191 -0.31 23.41 -4.56
CA PHE A 191 0.80 24.30 -4.27
C PHE A 191 2.10 23.72 -4.84
N THR A 192 2.93 24.54 -5.49
CA THR A 192 4.22 24.17 -6.10
C THR A 192 5.30 25.17 -5.69
#